data_494aa197b339cba9a145ea352e1ef3c2
#
_entry.id   494aa197b339cba9a145ea352e1ef3c2
#
_cell.length_a   1.000
_cell.length_b   1.000
_cell.length_c   1.000
_cell.angle_alpha   90.00
_cell.angle_beta   90.00
_cell.angle_gamma   90.00
#
_symmetry.space_group_name_H-M   'P 1'
#
loop_
_entity.id
_entity.type
_entity.pdbx_description
1 polymer ?
#
loop_
_entity_poly.entity_id
_entity_poly.type
_entity_poly.pdbx_seq_one_letter_code
_entity_poly.pdbx_strand_id
1 'polypeptide(L)'
;MLRDLGCMIQGNCYTSRADALIDAVKGMMHQASRPLSTLEFIDDLQRLGIAYHFVHETSYLLEMIYHNYFETEDKWNPMELNLKALGFRLLRQHGYHVPQEIFGTFKDELKIFKPHLYEDMLCMLNLYEASYLSFENESILDDARDFTTRYLQENLENIPKNLSSLVTHALELPLHRRVPRVEAKWFIEVYEKRSGMHPTLIELAKLDFNMVQAIHLQDLKCASRWWRNTSWDKELYFARDRLVENFMWTIGFNYLPHFSGRETLTKVNAMITTIDDIYDVYDLCKAYMVEARWYHSGHTPTLKEYLDNACITIGAPVILTHLKILTSISSKEEMLQGIESAENIVRHSSLILRLADDLETSSDESARGDTPKSVQCYMHETGATENEARRFIEKLIDNTWKKINKERAGANSQILKEFNDGATNLARMAQFMYGVGDGHGCPELTRPHVLSLLFNPIEEVLQK
;
A
#
# COMPACT_ATOMS: atom_id res chain seq x y z
N MET A 1 9.44 -23.27 -20.15
CA MET A 1 9.46 -22.51 -18.90
C MET A 1 8.06 -22.15 -18.36
N LEU A 2 7.18 -21.43 -19.06
CA LEU A 2 5.83 -21.09 -18.55
C LEU A 2 4.86 -22.30 -18.45
N ARG A 3 5.03 -23.36 -19.23
CA ARG A 3 4.24 -24.60 -19.12
C ARG A 3 4.64 -25.45 -17.91
N ASP A 4 5.90 -25.41 -17.54
CA ASP A 4 6.45 -26.27 -16.48
C ASP A 4 6.16 -25.71 -15.08
N LEU A 5 6.19 -24.39 -14.87
CA LEU A 5 5.84 -23.76 -13.59
C LEU A 5 4.37 -24.00 -13.21
N GLY A 6 3.43 -23.86 -14.14
CA GLY A 6 2.00 -24.09 -13.87
C GLY A 6 1.66 -25.57 -13.57
N CYS A 7 2.45 -26.50 -14.09
CA CYS A 7 2.27 -27.94 -13.83
C CYS A 7 2.97 -28.41 -12.54
N MET A 8 4.09 -27.76 -12.17
CA MET A 8 4.83 -28.08 -10.95
C MET A 8 4.11 -27.65 -9.67
N ILE A 9 3.42 -26.51 -9.69
CA ILE A 9 2.82 -25.90 -8.47
C ILE A 9 1.40 -26.42 -8.18
N GLN A 10 0.72 -27.07 -9.14
CA GLN A 10 -0.59 -27.72 -8.93
C GLN A 10 -0.50 -29.17 -8.37
N GLY A 11 0.67 -29.64 -8.02
CA GLY A 11 0.83 -30.96 -7.42
C GLY A 11 0.35 -30.98 -5.95
N ASN A 12 -0.46 -31.98 -5.58
CA ASN A 12 -0.94 -32.26 -4.20
C ASN A 12 0.17 -32.18 -3.13
N CYS A 13 1.44 -32.30 -3.50
CA CYS A 13 2.59 -32.29 -2.60
C CYS A 13 2.85 -30.88 -2.01
N TYR A 14 2.74 -29.79 -2.81
CA TYR A 14 2.99 -28.43 -2.35
C TYR A 14 1.90 -27.91 -1.42
N THR A 15 0.64 -28.18 -1.78
CA THR A 15 -0.52 -27.83 -0.94
C THR A 15 -0.43 -28.53 0.41
N SER A 16 -0.15 -29.82 0.42
CA SER A 16 0.01 -30.61 1.64
C SER A 16 1.18 -30.13 2.52
N ARG A 17 2.29 -29.68 1.90
CA ARG A 17 3.42 -29.12 2.62
C ARG A 17 3.08 -27.74 3.22
N ALA A 18 2.41 -26.89 2.46
CA ALA A 18 1.93 -25.59 2.94
C ALA A 18 0.97 -25.76 4.12
N ASP A 19 0.01 -26.66 4.04
CA ASP A 19 -0.93 -26.96 5.13
C ASP A 19 -0.22 -27.41 6.40
N ALA A 20 0.76 -28.32 6.29
CA ALA A 20 1.57 -28.75 7.43
C ALA A 20 2.39 -27.60 8.07
N LEU A 21 2.93 -26.69 7.26
CA LEU A 21 3.65 -25.50 7.75
C LEU A 21 2.69 -24.50 8.41
N ILE A 22 1.49 -24.29 7.85
CA ILE A 22 0.44 -23.45 8.44
C ILE A 22 0.06 -23.98 9.83
N ASP A 23 -0.18 -25.27 9.96
CA ASP A 23 -0.51 -25.88 11.26
C ASP A 23 0.64 -25.75 12.27
N ALA A 24 1.89 -25.89 11.84
CA ALA A 24 3.06 -25.67 12.68
C ALA A 24 3.14 -24.21 13.17
N VAL A 25 2.90 -23.23 12.29
CA VAL A 25 2.89 -21.81 12.65
C VAL A 25 1.74 -21.49 13.62
N LYS A 26 0.53 -22.04 13.43
CA LYS A 26 -0.57 -21.92 14.42
C LYS A 26 -0.16 -22.44 15.79
N GLY A 27 0.51 -23.58 15.84
CA GLY A 27 1.07 -24.12 17.09
C GLY A 27 2.05 -23.17 17.77
N MET A 28 2.89 -22.47 17.01
CA MET A 28 3.81 -21.45 17.54
C MET A 28 3.07 -20.23 18.08
N MET A 29 2.03 -19.75 17.39
CA MET A 29 1.19 -18.63 17.85
C MET A 29 0.51 -18.92 19.17
N HIS A 30 0.02 -20.15 19.38
CA HIS A 30 -0.57 -20.57 20.66
C HIS A 30 0.42 -20.63 21.83
N GLN A 31 1.71 -20.78 21.56
CA GLN A 31 2.77 -20.80 22.59
C GLN A 31 3.33 -19.40 22.90
N ALA A 32 2.96 -18.39 22.13
CA ALA A 32 3.42 -17.02 22.32
C ALA A 32 2.85 -16.44 23.64
N SER A 33 3.75 -16.07 24.57
CA SER A 33 3.36 -15.63 25.92
C SER A 33 3.85 -14.22 26.29
N ARG A 34 4.86 -13.70 25.59
CA ARG A 34 5.43 -12.36 25.86
C ARG A 34 4.89 -11.36 24.84
N PRO A 35 4.35 -10.21 25.28
CA PRO A 35 3.66 -9.28 24.38
C PRO A 35 4.56 -8.78 23.24
N LEU A 36 5.81 -8.40 23.50
CA LEU A 36 6.72 -7.92 22.47
C LEU A 36 7.02 -9.01 21.43
N SER A 37 7.41 -10.22 21.85
CA SER A 37 7.70 -11.30 20.91
C SER A 37 6.47 -11.76 20.12
N THR A 38 5.27 -11.65 20.69
CA THR A 38 4.02 -11.93 19.99
C THR A 38 3.77 -10.88 18.89
N LEU A 39 3.99 -9.60 19.20
CA LEU A 39 3.84 -8.51 18.21
C LEU A 39 4.90 -8.62 17.10
N GLU A 40 6.16 -8.93 17.44
CA GLU A 40 7.23 -9.17 16.45
C GLU A 40 6.87 -10.35 15.53
N PHE A 41 6.30 -11.41 16.06
CA PHE A 41 5.86 -12.56 15.30
C PHE A 41 4.72 -12.20 14.33
N ILE A 42 3.73 -11.43 14.79
CA ILE A 42 2.63 -10.94 13.95
C ILE A 42 3.17 -10.02 12.84
N ASP A 43 4.13 -9.14 13.16
CA ASP A 43 4.78 -8.28 12.19
C ASP A 43 5.54 -9.08 11.12
N ASP A 44 6.31 -10.09 11.54
CA ASP A 44 7.00 -11.00 10.62
C ASP A 44 6.01 -11.69 9.66
N LEU A 45 4.86 -12.20 10.16
CA LEU A 45 3.82 -12.82 9.33
C LEU A 45 3.25 -11.84 8.29
N GLN A 46 3.00 -10.59 8.69
CA GLN A 46 2.48 -9.56 7.79
C GLN A 46 3.51 -9.20 6.70
N ARG A 47 4.74 -8.94 7.10
CA ARG A 47 5.80 -8.55 6.16
C ARG A 47 6.24 -9.67 5.24
N LEU A 48 6.18 -10.93 5.70
CA LEU A 48 6.39 -12.11 4.85
C LEU A 48 5.23 -12.38 3.88
N GLY A 49 4.11 -11.66 4.00
CA GLY A 49 2.96 -11.77 3.12
C GLY A 49 2.07 -13.00 3.35
N ILE A 50 2.22 -13.69 4.48
CA ILE A 50 1.51 -14.92 4.85
C ILE A 50 0.46 -14.74 5.95
N ALA A 51 0.27 -13.52 6.46
CA ALA A 51 -0.65 -13.24 7.58
C ALA A 51 -2.12 -13.61 7.29
N TYR A 52 -2.53 -13.64 6.03
CA TYR A 52 -3.89 -13.99 5.64
C TYR A 52 -4.30 -15.44 5.96
N HIS A 53 -3.33 -16.33 6.20
CA HIS A 53 -3.58 -17.69 6.71
C HIS A 53 -3.91 -17.73 8.21
N PHE A 54 -3.64 -16.64 8.94
CA PHE A 54 -3.67 -16.57 10.41
C PHE A 54 -4.55 -15.44 10.92
N VAL A 55 -5.61 -15.07 10.18
CA VAL A 55 -6.46 -13.93 10.52
C VAL A 55 -7.13 -14.10 11.89
N HIS A 56 -7.64 -15.29 12.19
CA HIS A 56 -8.32 -15.57 13.46
C HIS A 56 -7.35 -15.57 14.65
N GLU A 57 -6.20 -16.23 14.49
CA GLU A 57 -5.16 -16.30 15.51
C GLU A 57 -4.57 -14.92 15.81
N THR A 58 -4.28 -14.15 14.75
CA THR A 58 -3.79 -12.77 14.87
C THR A 58 -4.79 -11.87 15.56
N SER A 59 -6.07 -11.93 15.18
CA SER A 59 -7.13 -11.14 15.82
C SER A 59 -7.25 -11.46 17.30
N TYR A 60 -7.24 -12.73 17.67
CA TYR A 60 -7.29 -13.17 19.07
C TYR A 60 -6.09 -12.66 19.88
N LEU A 61 -4.87 -12.79 19.36
CA LEU A 61 -3.66 -12.34 20.05
C LEU A 61 -3.61 -10.82 20.21
N LEU A 62 -4.03 -10.07 19.18
CA LEU A 62 -4.08 -8.60 19.24
C LEU A 62 -5.16 -8.12 20.21
N GLU A 63 -6.32 -8.79 20.28
CA GLU A 63 -7.37 -8.49 21.26
C GLU A 63 -6.86 -8.70 22.69
N MET A 64 -6.18 -9.82 22.95
CA MET A 64 -5.56 -10.11 24.26
C MET A 64 -4.50 -9.07 24.63
N ILE A 65 -3.66 -8.66 23.68
CA ILE A 65 -2.64 -7.63 23.90
C ILE A 65 -3.29 -6.28 24.14
N TYR A 66 -4.32 -5.91 23.38
CA TYR A 66 -5.03 -4.65 23.55
C TYR A 66 -5.61 -4.55 24.97
N HIS A 67 -6.40 -5.53 25.39
CA HIS A 67 -7.05 -5.53 26.71
C HIS A 67 -6.06 -5.59 27.87
N ASN A 68 -4.96 -6.29 27.73
CA ASN A 68 -3.99 -6.43 28.83
C ASN A 68 -3.01 -5.25 28.95
N TYR A 69 -2.68 -4.56 27.83
CA TYR A 69 -1.58 -3.61 27.80
C TYR A 69 -1.95 -2.22 27.24
N PHE A 70 -2.96 -2.09 26.38
CA PHE A 70 -3.19 -0.85 25.62
C PHE A 70 -4.52 -0.16 25.91
N GLU A 71 -5.41 -0.78 26.65
CA GLU A 71 -6.79 -0.29 26.83
C GLU A 71 -6.88 0.97 27.73
N THR A 72 -6.02 1.08 28.74
CA THR A 72 -6.03 2.14 29.75
C THR A 72 -4.62 2.68 30.03
N GLU A 73 -4.56 3.93 30.55
CA GLU A 73 -3.31 4.66 30.77
C GLU A 73 -2.40 3.96 31.80
N ASP A 74 -2.95 3.41 32.85
CA ASP A 74 -2.22 2.65 33.88
C ASP A 74 -1.55 1.39 33.32
N LYS A 75 -2.13 0.79 32.27
CA LYS A 75 -1.55 -0.36 31.59
C LYS A 75 -0.37 -0.01 30.69
N TRP A 76 -0.49 1.09 29.92
CA TRP A 76 0.57 1.44 28.98
C TRP A 76 1.71 2.29 29.58
N ASN A 77 1.47 3.06 30.65
CA ASN A 77 2.49 3.92 31.23
C ASN A 77 3.81 3.21 31.57
N PRO A 78 3.81 2.00 32.20
CA PRO A 78 5.05 1.31 32.55
C PRO A 78 5.75 0.62 31.38
N MET A 79 5.14 0.59 30.16
CA MET A 79 5.70 -0.11 29.02
C MET A 79 6.88 0.63 28.39
N GLU A 80 7.84 -0.14 27.89
CA GLU A 80 8.96 0.36 27.10
C GLU A 80 8.51 0.89 25.74
N LEU A 81 9.25 1.86 25.19
CA LEU A 81 8.89 2.53 23.93
C LEU A 81 8.78 1.55 22.76
N ASN A 82 9.66 0.56 22.67
CA ASN A 82 9.63 -0.42 21.58
C ASN A 82 8.31 -1.21 21.55
N LEU A 83 7.86 -1.69 22.72
CA LEU A 83 6.59 -2.39 22.84
C LEU A 83 5.40 -1.47 22.49
N LYS A 84 5.44 -0.21 22.96
CA LYS A 84 4.40 0.79 22.63
C LYS A 84 4.35 1.06 21.13
N ALA A 85 5.49 1.30 20.49
CA ALA A 85 5.56 1.67 19.08
C ALA A 85 5.07 0.54 18.16
N LEU A 86 5.58 -0.68 18.39
CA LEU A 86 5.18 -1.85 17.60
C LEU A 86 3.70 -2.20 17.84
N GLY A 87 3.27 -2.20 19.11
CA GLY A 87 1.88 -2.46 19.46
C GLY A 87 0.92 -1.41 18.92
N PHE A 88 1.25 -0.12 19.07
CA PHE A 88 0.47 0.97 18.48
C PHE A 88 0.27 0.78 16.98
N ARG A 89 1.35 0.48 16.22
CA ARG A 89 1.28 0.26 14.79
C ARG A 89 0.36 -0.91 14.44
N LEU A 90 0.59 -2.07 15.02
CA LEU A 90 -0.18 -3.28 14.71
C LEU A 90 -1.65 -3.16 15.13
N LEU A 91 -1.92 -2.62 16.32
CA LEU A 91 -3.28 -2.43 16.82
C LEU A 91 -4.06 -1.44 15.94
N ARG A 92 -3.48 -0.29 15.58
CA ARG A 92 -4.15 0.65 14.67
C ARG A 92 -4.38 0.08 13.27
N GLN A 93 -3.45 -0.71 12.74
CA GLN A 93 -3.65 -1.41 11.47
C GLN A 93 -4.85 -2.37 11.50
N HIS A 94 -5.15 -2.94 12.65
CA HIS A 94 -6.27 -3.85 12.85
C HIS A 94 -7.55 -3.17 13.38
N GLY A 95 -7.58 -1.83 13.44
CA GLY A 95 -8.77 -1.05 13.77
C GLY A 95 -8.99 -0.81 15.26
N TYR A 96 -8.03 -1.13 16.13
CA TYR A 96 -8.10 -0.76 17.56
C TYR A 96 -7.78 0.71 17.75
N HIS A 97 -8.53 1.37 18.61
CA HIS A 97 -8.28 2.76 18.98
C HIS A 97 -7.19 2.83 20.05
N VAL A 98 -5.98 3.18 19.65
CA VAL A 98 -4.86 3.47 20.56
C VAL A 98 -4.54 4.97 20.45
N PRO A 99 -4.63 5.75 21.55
CA PRO A 99 -4.42 7.20 21.51
C PRO A 99 -2.92 7.55 21.40
N GLN A 100 -2.61 8.70 20.77
CA GLN A 100 -1.23 9.19 20.63
C GLN A 100 -0.53 9.48 21.96
N GLU A 101 -1.32 9.74 23.02
CA GLU A 101 -0.89 10.04 24.38
C GLU A 101 -0.01 8.95 24.99
N ILE A 102 -0.09 7.71 24.48
CA ILE A 102 0.79 6.59 24.85
C ILE A 102 2.28 6.95 24.72
N PHE A 103 2.63 7.90 23.85
CA PHE A 103 3.97 8.38 23.64
C PHE A 103 4.32 9.63 24.47
N GLY A 104 3.36 10.22 25.19
CA GLY A 104 3.55 11.44 25.99
C GLY A 104 4.61 11.30 27.07
N THR A 105 4.74 10.14 27.70
CA THR A 105 5.72 9.86 28.77
C THR A 105 7.19 9.87 28.30
N PHE A 106 7.42 9.78 26.98
CA PHE A 106 8.77 9.80 26.39
C PHE A 106 9.23 11.20 25.99
N LYS A 107 8.40 12.22 26.17
CA LYS A 107 8.77 13.63 26.03
C LYS A 107 9.16 14.22 27.37
N ASP A 108 10.07 15.19 27.35
CA ASP A 108 10.43 16.01 28.50
C ASP A 108 9.44 17.19 28.70
N GLU A 109 9.70 18.03 29.70
CA GLU A 109 8.88 19.22 29.98
C GLU A 109 8.86 20.22 28.81
N LEU A 110 9.86 20.18 27.95
CA LEU A 110 9.96 20.98 26.73
C LEU A 110 9.29 20.34 25.52
N LYS A 111 8.60 19.18 25.71
CA LYS A 111 7.96 18.36 24.68
C LYS A 111 8.95 17.75 23.66
N ILE A 112 10.23 17.63 24.04
CA ILE A 112 11.28 16.97 23.24
C ILE A 112 11.42 15.51 23.68
N PHE A 113 11.69 14.61 22.76
CA PHE A 113 11.95 13.20 23.09
C PHE A 113 13.23 13.05 23.92
N LYS A 114 13.15 12.23 24.97
CA LYS A 114 14.21 12.09 25.99
C LYS A 114 15.48 11.46 25.40
N PRO A 115 16.69 11.95 25.77
CA PRO A 115 17.97 11.47 25.21
C PRO A 115 18.25 9.96 25.37
N HIS A 116 17.77 9.32 26.42
CA HIS A 116 17.99 7.88 26.65
C HIS A 116 17.32 6.97 25.62
N LEU A 117 16.44 7.52 24.77
CA LEU A 117 15.81 6.78 23.68
C LEU A 117 16.73 6.61 22.46
N TYR A 118 17.86 7.34 22.42
CA TYR A 118 18.82 7.31 21.31
C TYR A 118 19.68 6.04 21.23
N GLU A 119 19.60 5.13 22.21
CA GLU A 119 20.47 3.97 22.29
C GLU A 119 19.94 2.75 21.52
N ASP A 120 18.63 2.71 21.21
CA ASP A 120 18.00 1.57 20.50
C ASP A 120 17.48 1.96 19.11
N MET A 121 18.25 1.61 18.09
CA MET A 121 17.93 1.87 16.69
C MET A 121 16.65 1.17 16.24
N LEU A 122 16.36 -0.04 16.72
CA LEU A 122 15.13 -0.77 16.40
C LEU A 122 13.90 -0.05 17.00
N CYS A 123 14.05 0.46 18.21
CA CYS A 123 13.03 1.26 18.87
C CYS A 123 12.69 2.52 18.05
N MET A 124 13.72 3.22 17.56
CA MET A 124 13.54 4.40 16.70
C MET A 124 12.87 4.07 15.38
N LEU A 125 13.24 2.96 14.76
CA LEU A 125 12.60 2.48 13.55
C LEU A 125 11.11 2.14 13.78
N ASN A 126 10.79 1.44 14.87
CA ASN A 126 9.41 1.11 15.21
C ASN A 126 8.57 2.36 15.51
N LEU A 127 9.14 3.37 16.17
CA LEU A 127 8.45 4.65 16.42
C LEU A 127 8.26 5.44 15.11
N TYR A 128 9.25 5.44 14.22
CA TYR A 128 9.13 6.00 12.88
C TYR A 128 7.96 5.38 12.12
N GLU A 129 7.90 4.05 12.02
CA GLU A 129 6.83 3.35 11.32
C GLU A 129 5.44 3.58 11.98
N ALA A 130 5.39 3.63 13.32
CA ALA A 130 4.17 3.91 14.07
C ALA A 130 3.62 5.32 13.76
N SER A 131 4.50 6.30 13.57
CA SER A 131 4.12 7.70 13.33
C SER A 131 3.31 7.91 12.03
N TYR A 132 3.46 7.03 11.05
CA TYR A 132 2.71 7.08 9.79
C TYR A 132 1.26 6.59 9.90
N LEU A 133 0.85 6.07 11.06
CA LEU A 133 -0.54 5.72 11.35
C LEU A 133 -1.27 6.83 12.10
N SER A 134 -0.74 8.05 12.08
CA SER A 134 -1.37 9.23 12.67
C SER A 134 -2.70 9.58 11.99
N PHE A 135 -3.61 10.15 12.79
CA PHE A 135 -4.81 10.83 12.33
C PHE A 135 -4.57 12.35 12.27
N GLU A 136 -5.54 13.09 11.72
CA GLU A 136 -5.50 14.55 11.76
C GLU A 136 -5.46 15.06 13.22
N ASN A 137 -4.65 16.09 13.47
CA ASN A 137 -4.45 16.72 14.79
C ASN A 137 -3.68 15.88 15.83
N GLU A 138 -3.04 14.80 15.46
CA GLU A 138 -2.17 14.01 16.34
C GLU A 138 -0.72 14.54 16.31
N SER A 139 -0.49 15.69 16.96
CA SER A 139 0.81 16.37 16.95
C SER A 139 1.96 15.59 17.59
N ILE A 140 1.68 14.69 18.55
CA ILE A 140 2.72 13.85 19.17
C ILE A 140 3.34 12.92 18.14
N LEU A 141 2.53 12.38 17.22
CA LEU A 141 3.02 11.51 16.15
C LEU A 141 3.73 12.28 15.03
N ASP A 142 3.33 13.53 14.77
CA ASP A 142 4.06 14.41 13.85
C ASP A 142 5.45 14.73 14.41
N ASP A 143 5.55 15.10 15.68
CA ASP A 143 6.83 15.33 16.36
C ASP A 143 7.69 14.05 16.41
N ALA A 144 7.06 12.89 16.64
CA ALA A 144 7.76 11.60 16.62
C ALA A 144 8.35 11.29 15.24
N ARG A 145 7.60 11.59 14.16
CA ARG A 145 8.06 11.42 12.79
C ARG A 145 9.27 12.28 12.48
N ASP A 146 9.17 13.59 12.77
CA ASP A 146 10.25 14.55 12.52
C ASP A 146 11.51 14.20 13.31
N PHE A 147 11.33 13.78 14.56
CA PHE A 147 12.41 13.35 15.43
C PHE A 147 13.09 12.07 14.91
N THR A 148 12.32 11.02 14.67
CA THR A 148 12.88 9.72 14.26
C THR A 148 13.45 9.76 12.84
N THR A 149 12.84 10.52 11.91
CA THR A 149 13.40 10.71 10.56
C THR A 149 14.79 11.32 10.63
N ARG A 150 14.95 12.42 11.38
CA ARG A 150 16.25 13.08 11.55
C ARG A 150 17.27 12.17 12.22
N TYR A 151 16.88 11.51 13.30
CA TYR A 151 17.75 10.59 14.02
C TYR A 151 18.24 9.43 13.15
N LEU A 152 17.34 8.77 12.41
CA LEU A 152 17.68 7.66 11.53
C LEU A 152 18.59 8.12 10.38
N GLN A 153 18.36 9.31 9.80
CA GLN A 153 19.20 9.86 8.74
C GLN A 153 20.61 10.24 9.23
N GLU A 154 20.72 10.88 10.38
CA GLU A 154 22.01 11.30 10.98
C GLU A 154 22.88 10.12 11.41
N ASN A 155 22.27 8.97 11.72
CA ASN A 155 22.98 7.79 12.21
C ASN A 155 23.13 6.65 11.18
N LEU A 156 22.79 6.86 9.92
CA LEU A 156 22.83 5.83 8.86
C LEU A 156 24.15 5.06 8.79
N GLU A 157 25.28 5.76 8.97
CA GLU A 157 26.62 5.17 8.93
C GLU A 157 26.94 4.29 10.14
N ASN A 158 26.27 4.53 11.27
CA ASN A 158 26.50 3.86 12.54
C ASN A 158 25.51 2.71 12.83
N ILE A 159 24.57 2.46 11.90
CA ILE A 159 23.54 1.43 12.09
C ILE A 159 24.15 0.04 12.04
N PRO A 160 23.79 -0.87 12.98
CA PRO A 160 24.17 -2.28 12.88
C PRO A 160 23.77 -2.87 11.53
N LYS A 161 24.66 -3.64 10.90
CA LYS A 161 24.44 -4.18 9.54
C LYS A 161 23.12 -4.95 9.36
N ASN A 162 22.64 -5.60 10.39
CA ASN A 162 21.37 -6.33 10.39
C ASN A 162 20.14 -5.41 10.34
N LEU A 163 20.27 -4.14 10.73
CA LEU A 163 19.19 -3.13 10.69
C LEU A 163 19.34 -2.14 9.53
N SER A 164 20.54 -2.00 8.96
CA SER A 164 20.83 -0.99 7.94
C SER A 164 19.88 -1.08 6.74
N SER A 165 19.62 -2.29 6.23
CA SER A 165 18.69 -2.49 5.12
C SER A 165 17.26 -2.12 5.49
N LEU A 166 16.81 -2.40 6.72
CA LEU A 166 15.47 -2.06 7.20
C LEU A 166 15.30 -0.55 7.33
N VAL A 167 16.29 0.14 7.88
CA VAL A 167 16.24 1.60 8.07
C VAL A 167 16.30 2.32 6.74
N THR A 168 17.21 1.95 5.84
CA THR A 168 17.30 2.56 4.51
C THR A 168 15.99 2.38 3.75
N HIS A 169 15.45 1.17 3.76
CA HIS A 169 14.17 0.85 3.13
C HIS A 169 13.01 1.66 3.71
N ALA A 170 12.93 1.80 5.04
CA ALA A 170 11.91 2.59 5.70
C ALA A 170 12.00 4.09 5.36
N LEU A 171 13.21 4.64 5.27
CA LEU A 171 13.43 6.06 4.92
C LEU A 171 13.12 6.37 3.45
N GLU A 172 13.26 5.40 2.54
CA GLU A 172 12.82 5.55 1.15
C GLU A 172 11.30 5.67 1.05
N LEU A 173 10.58 4.76 1.71
CA LEU A 173 9.12 4.78 1.81
C LEU A 173 8.71 4.01 3.07
N PRO A 174 7.92 4.58 3.99
CA PRO A 174 7.49 3.89 5.20
C PRO A 174 6.63 2.67 4.87
N LEU A 175 6.73 1.63 5.71
CA LEU A 175 6.05 0.34 5.54
C LEU A 175 4.54 0.49 5.30
N HIS A 176 3.89 1.42 6.02
CA HIS A 176 2.47 1.69 5.86
C HIS A 176 2.06 2.09 4.43
N ARG A 177 2.96 2.70 3.67
CA ARG A 177 2.73 3.17 2.29
C ARG A 177 3.25 2.21 1.22
N ARG A 178 3.85 1.08 1.59
CA ARG A 178 4.38 0.08 0.65
C ARG A 178 3.30 -0.86 0.15
N VAL A 179 3.45 -1.29 -1.09
CA VAL A 179 2.61 -2.33 -1.70
C VAL A 179 2.91 -3.67 -1.04
N PRO A 180 1.93 -4.33 -0.40
CA PRO A 180 2.19 -5.51 0.43
C PRO A 180 2.92 -6.64 -0.30
N ARG A 181 2.59 -6.89 -1.58
CA ARG A 181 3.21 -7.96 -2.35
C ARG A 181 4.65 -7.67 -2.75
N VAL A 182 4.97 -6.39 -3.02
CA VAL A 182 6.34 -5.92 -3.29
C VAL A 182 7.17 -6.00 -2.01
N GLU A 183 6.61 -5.54 -0.90
CA GLU A 183 7.25 -5.62 0.42
C GLU A 183 7.55 -7.07 0.81
N ALA A 184 6.60 -7.99 0.63
CA ALA A 184 6.80 -9.40 0.96
C ALA A 184 7.96 -10.02 0.18
N LYS A 185 8.09 -9.73 -1.11
CA LYS A 185 9.22 -10.23 -1.93
C LYS A 185 10.57 -9.77 -1.36
N TRP A 186 10.67 -8.48 -1.06
CA TRP A 186 11.87 -7.89 -0.49
C TRP A 186 12.17 -8.41 0.92
N PHE A 187 11.13 -8.48 1.77
CA PHE A 187 11.32 -8.87 3.16
C PHE A 187 11.69 -10.34 3.32
N ILE A 188 11.22 -11.25 2.46
CA ILE A 188 11.65 -12.66 2.43
C ILE A 188 13.17 -12.76 2.32
N GLU A 189 13.80 -11.97 1.44
CA GLU A 189 15.26 -11.96 1.25
C GLU A 189 16.02 -11.39 2.44
N VAL A 190 15.45 -10.38 3.11
CA VAL A 190 16.01 -9.77 4.32
C VAL A 190 15.85 -10.68 5.53
N TYR A 191 14.67 -11.26 5.68
CA TYR A 191 14.34 -12.17 6.79
C TYR A 191 15.21 -13.43 6.79
N GLU A 192 15.47 -14.00 5.63
CA GLU A 192 16.32 -15.17 5.46
C GLU A 192 17.75 -14.96 5.99
N LYS A 193 18.25 -13.72 5.91
CA LYS A 193 19.60 -13.32 6.39
C LYS A 193 19.63 -12.89 7.86
N ARG A 194 18.46 -12.79 8.50
CA ARG A 194 18.32 -12.30 9.88
C ARG A 194 18.80 -13.36 10.88
N SER A 195 19.63 -12.95 11.83
CA SER A 195 19.94 -13.77 12.99
C SER A 195 18.66 -14.00 13.81
N GLY A 196 18.24 -15.25 14.02
CA GLY A 196 16.97 -15.59 14.68
C GLY A 196 15.78 -15.73 13.74
N MET A 197 16.00 -15.81 12.41
CA MET A 197 14.95 -16.19 11.47
C MET A 197 14.38 -17.56 11.83
N HIS A 198 13.08 -17.73 11.67
CA HIS A 198 12.42 -19.01 11.95
C HIS A 198 12.32 -19.84 10.65
N PRO A 199 12.92 -21.05 10.60
CA PRO A 199 12.94 -21.85 9.38
C PRO A 199 11.55 -22.17 8.81
N THR A 200 10.57 -22.45 9.68
CA THR A 200 9.19 -22.73 9.28
C THR A 200 8.54 -21.52 8.61
N LEU A 201 8.78 -20.30 9.11
CA LEU A 201 8.20 -19.09 8.51
C LEU A 201 8.79 -18.78 7.14
N ILE A 202 10.10 -18.87 6.99
CA ILE A 202 10.74 -18.59 5.70
C ILE A 202 10.38 -19.64 4.64
N GLU A 203 10.29 -20.90 5.02
CA GLU A 203 9.85 -21.96 4.12
C GLU A 203 8.40 -21.73 3.66
N LEU A 204 7.49 -21.47 4.60
CA LEU A 204 6.10 -21.15 4.27
C LEU A 204 5.99 -19.92 3.37
N ALA A 205 6.71 -18.85 3.70
CA ALA A 205 6.67 -17.60 2.93
C ALA A 205 7.15 -17.78 1.47
N LYS A 206 8.24 -18.53 1.26
CA LYS A 206 8.74 -18.84 -0.08
C LYS A 206 7.75 -19.69 -0.88
N LEU A 207 7.23 -20.73 -0.24
CA LEU A 207 6.27 -21.63 -0.85
C LEU A 207 4.98 -20.90 -1.23
N ASP A 208 4.40 -20.15 -0.29
CA ASP A 208 3.20 -19.36 -0.49
C ASP A 208 3.39 -18.30 -1.59
N PHE A 209 4.53 -17.59 -1.56
CA PHE A 209 4.85 -16.62 -2.60
C PHE A 209 4.79 -17.25 -4.00
N ASN A 210 5.40 -18.39 -4.19
CA ASN A 210 5.45 -19.07 -5.48
C ASN A 210 4.07 -19.63 -5.90
N MET A 211 3.28 -20.15 -4.95
CA MET A 211 1.91 -20.60 -5.19
C MET A 211 1.00 -19.45 -5.64
N VAL A 212 1.03 -18.33 -4.95
CA VAL A 212 0.26 -17.13 -5.31
C VAL A 212 0.72 -16.55 -6.66
N GLN A 213 2.03 -16.56 -6.94
CA GLN A 213 2.58 -16.15 -8.24
C GLN A 213 2.02 -17.01 -9.38
N ALA A 214 1.89 -18.32 -9.20
CA ALA A 214 1.31 -19.20 -10.22
C ALA A 214 -0.17 -18.90 -10.50
N ILE A 215 -0.95 -18.56 -9.46
CA ILE A 215 -2.34 -18.11 -9.61
C ILE A 215 -2.38 -16.81 -10.41
N HIS A 216 -1.57 -15.83 -10.07
CA HIS A 216 -1.47 -14.56 -10.79
C HIS A 216 -1.09 -14.75 -12.26
N LEU A 217 -0.15 -15.65 -12.57
CA LEU A 217 0.20 -16.00 -13.95
C LEU A 217 -0.96 -16.63 -14.71
N GLN A 218 -1.78 -17.44 -14.07
CA GLN A 218 -2.97 -18.02 -14.69
C GLN A 218 -4.01 -16.94 -14.99
N ASP A 219 -4.24 -16.01 -14.06
CA ASP A 219 -5.16 -14.89 -14.25
C ASP A 219 -4.67 -13.96 -15.39
N LEU A 220 -3.38 -13.66 -15.44
CA LEU A 220 -2.78 -12.88 -16.54
C LEU A 220 -2.94 -13.58 -17.89
N LYS A 221 -2.83 -14.93 -17.96
CA LYS A 221 -3.09 -15.67 -19.19
C LYS A 221 -4.55 -15.54 -19.64
N CYS A 222 -5.50 -15.51 -18.71
CA CYS A 222 -6.91 -15.31 -19.02
C CYS A 222 -7.16 -13.90 -19.55
N ALA A 223 -6.63 -12.88 -18.86
CA ALA A 223 -6.70 -11.49 -19.31
C ALA A 223 -6.05 -11.29 -20.70
N SER A 224 -4.88 -11.91 -20.95
CA SER A 224 -4.18 -11.81 -22.22
C SER A 224 -4.93 -12.48 -23.38
N ARG A 225 -5.67 -13.56 -23.10
CA ARG A 225 -6.55 -14.17 -24.11
C ARG A 225 -7.73 -13.26 -24.46
N TRP A 226 -8.35 -12.67 -23.43
CA TRP A 226 -9.42 -11.70 -23.63
C TRP A 226 -8.92 -10.52 -24.46
N TRP A 227 -7.80 -9.90 -24.08
CA TRP A 227 -7.21 -8.74 -24.77
C TRP A 227 -7.00 -9.00 -26.27
N ARG A 228 -6.38 -10.14 -26.61
CA ARG A 228 -6.19 -10.54 -28.01
C ARG A 228 -7.51 -10.75 -28.77
N ASN A 229 -8.56 -11.21 -28.09
CA ASN A 229 -9.86 -11.43 -28.69
C ASN A 229 -10.63 -10.13 -28.98
N THR A 230 -10.27 -9.00 -28.35
CA THR A 230 -10.85 -7.69 -28.69
C THR A 230 -10.41 -7.20 -30.05
N SER A 231 -9.26 -7.65 -30.55
CA SER A 231 -8.62 -7.17 -31.79
C SER A 231 -8.34 -5.66 -31.79
N TRP A 232 -8.28 -5.03 -30.61
CA TRP A 232 -8.05 -3.58 -30.50
C TRP A 232 -6.66 -3.16 -30.99
N ASP A 233 -5.68 -4.04 -30.91
CA ASP A 233 -4.36 -3.86 -31.51
C ASP A 233 -4.41 -3.61 -33.03
N LYS A 234 -5.49 -4.03 -33.71
CA LYS A 234 -5.70 -3.83 -35.15
C LYS A 234 -6.64 -2.66 -35.45
N GLU A 235 -7.74 -2.57 -34.68
CA GLU A 235 -8.78 -1.54 -34.88
C GLU A 235 -8.37 -0.18 -34.31
N LEU A 236 -7.61 -0.20 -33.21
CA LEU A 236 -7.17 0.98 -32.45
C LEU A 236 -5.63 1.03 -32.41
N TYR A 237 -4.98 1.10 -33.56
CA TYR A 237 -3.52 1.03 -33.71
C TYR A 237 -2.75 2.12 -32.93
N PHE A 238 -3.44 3.17 -32.52
CA PHE A 238 -2.90 4.26 -31.71
C PHE A 238 -3.01 4.00 -30.20
N ALA A 239 -3.87 3.06 -29.76
CA ALA A 239 -4.04 2.75 -28.33
C ALA A 239 -2.85 1.95 -27.79
N ARG A 240 -2.38 2.35 -26.63
CA ARG A 240 -1.22 1.71 -25.96
C ARG A 240 -1.59 0.31 -25.44
N ASP A 241 -0.81 -0.70 -25.74
CA ASP A 241 -0.91 -1.99 -25.03
C ASP A 241 -0.23 -1.88 -23.66
N ARG A 242 -1.05 -1.77 -22.62
CA ARG A 242 -0.64 -1.68 -21.21
C ARG A 242 -1.27 -2.79 -20.35
N LEU A 243 -1.63 -3.92 -20.98
CA LEU A 243 -2.32 -4.98 -20.26
C LEU A 243 -1.53 -5.52 -19.06
N VAL A 244 -0.23 -5.66 -19.19
CA VAL A 244 0.64 -6.20 -18.12
C VAL A 244 0.76 -5.20 -16.97
N GLU A 245 0.93 -3.92 -17.27
CA GLU A 245 0.96 -2.84 -16.29
C GLU A 245 -0.40 -2.72 -15.57
N ASN A 246 -1.50 -2.81 -16.31
CA ASN A 246 -2.86 -2.82 -15.75
C ASN A 246 -3.09 -4.05 -14.85
N PHE A 247 -2.53 -5.22 -15.20
CA PHE A 247 -2.55 -6.39 -14.34
C PHE A 247 -1.70 -6.19 -13.09
N MET A 248 -0.56 -5.53 -13.19
CA MET A 248 0.28 -5.20 -12.04
C MET A 248 -0.45 -4.26 -11.05
N TRP A 249 -1.18 -3.25 -11.54
CA TRP A 249 -2.07 -2.45 -10.71
C TRP A 249 -3.09 -3.34 -9.98
N THR A 250 -3.69 -4.28 -10.67
CA THR A 250 -4.71 -5.17 -10.12
C THR A 250 -4.19 -6.04 -8.99
N ILE A 251 -3.00 -6.64 -9.12
CA ILE A 251 -2.38 -7.42 -8.03
C ILE A 251 -1.94 -6.51 -6.87
N GLY A 252 -1.61 -5.25 -7.14
CA GLY A 252 -1.36 -4.26 -6.12
C GLY A 252 -2.59 -3.97 -5.27
N PHE A 253 -3.77 -3.91 -5.85
CA PHE A 253 -5.04 -3.71 -5.12
C PHE A 253 -5.39 -4.90 -4.24
N ASN A 254 -5.29 -6.11 -4.78
CA ASN A 254 -5.57 -7.33 -4.03
C ASN A 254 -4.78 -8.51 -4.58
N TYR A 255 -3.72 -8.88 -3.86
CA TYR A 255 -2.86 -10.01 -4.23
C TYR A 255 -3.35 -11.36 -3.69
N LEU A 256 -4.37 -11.40 -2.83
CA LEU A 256 -4.79 -12.61 -2.13
C LEU A 256 -5.27 -13.69 -3.10
N PRO A 257 -4.87 -14.95 -2.91
CA PRO A 257 -5.14 -16.02 -3.88
C PRO A 257 -6.63 -16.28 -4.12
N HIS A 258 -7.47 -16.09 -3.11
CA HIS A 258 -8.92 -16.31 -3.19
C HIS A 258 -9.70 -15.15 -3.84
N PHE A 259 -9.06 -14.03 -4.15
CA PHE A 259 -9.73 -12.92 -4.80
C PHE A 259 -10.01 -13.21 -6.27
N SER A 260 -11.27 -13.48 -6.62
CA SER A 260 -11.70 -13.84 -7.97
C SER A 260 -11.87 -12.64 -8.92
N GLY A 261 -11.81 -11.41 -8.40
CA GLY A 261 -12.06 -10.18 -9.15
C GLY A 261 -10.91 -9.69 -10.04
N ARG A 262 -9.71 -10.31 -9.99
CA ARG A 262 -8.52 -9.80 -10.69
C ARG A 262 -8.69 -9.69 -12.21
N GLU A 263 -9.28 -10.69 -12.86
CA GLU A 263 -9.51 -10.63 -14.30
C GLU A 263 -10.44 -9.46 -14.67
N THR A 264 -11.52 -9.26 -13.89
CA THR A 264 -12.48 -8.16 -14.13
C THR A 264 -11.83 -6.80 -13.93
N LEU A 265 -11.09 -6.58 -12.83
CA LEU A 265 -10.39 -5.32 -12.57
C LEU A 265 -9.33 -5.02 -13.63
N THR A 266 -8.61 -6.05 -14.10
CA THR A 266 -7.62 -5.88 -15.17
C THR A 266 -8.28 -5.43 -16.46
N LYS A 267 -9.44 -6.00 -16.81
CA LYS A 267 -10.23 -5.58 -17.97
C LYS A 267 -10.71 -4.13 -17.82
N VAL A 268 -11.19 -3.77 -16.64
CA VAL A 268 -11.62 -2.38 -16.35
C VAL A 268 -10.44 -1.42 -16.51
N ASN A 269 -9.29 -1.71 -15.92
CA ASN A 269 -8.09 -0.89 -16.05
C ASN A 269 -7.64 -0.76 -17.52
N ALA A 270 -7.62 -1.86 -18.26
CA ALA A 270 -7.25 -1.85 -19.67
C ALA A 270 -8.25 -1.06 -20.52
N MET A 271 -9.54 -1.15 -20.21
CA MET A 271 -10.57 -0.34 -20.88
C MET A 271 -10.42 1.15 -20.57
N ILE A 272 -10.13 1.50 -19.31
CA ILE A 272 -9.86 2.90 -18.92
C ILE A 272 -8.67 3.44 -19.71
N THR A 273 -7.53 2.71 -19.74
CA THR A 273 -6.34 3.10 -20.50
C THR A 273 -6.66 3.27 -22.00
N THR A 274 -7.42 2.35 -22.58
CA THR A 274 -7.81 2.43 -24.00
C THR A 274 -8.75 3.60 -24.26
N ILE A 275 -9.69 3.87 -23.35
CA ILE A 275 -10.65 4.98 -23.45
C ILE A 275 -9.92 6.31 -23.28
N ASP A 276 -8.96 6.38 -22.37
CA ASP A 276 -8.06 7.52 -22.19
C ASP A 276 -7.32 7.85 -23.50
N ASP A 277 -6.91 6.81 -24.23
CA ASP A 277 -6.28 6.96 -25.55
C ASP A 277 -7.26 7.36 -26.69
N ILE A 278 -8.55 7.06 -26.58
CA ILE A 278 -9.54 7.31 -27.64
C ILE A 278 -10.36 8.57 -27.39
N TYR A 279 -10.95 8.70 -26.27
CA TYR A 279 -11.90 9.65 -25.71
C TYR A 279 -12.83 8.98 -24.69
N ASP A 280 -12.87 9.39 -23.50
CA ASP A 280 -14.00 9.80 -22.69
C ASP A 280 -15.23 8.91 -22.50
N VAL A 281 -15.34 8.27 -21.35
CA VAL A 281 -16.58 7.73 -20.78
C VAL A 281 -17.39 8.85 -20.11
N TYR A 282 -18.70 8.74 -20.00
CA TYR A 282 -19.68 9.82 -19.83
C TYR A 282 -19.44 10.83 -18.68
N ASP A 283 -19.09 10.44 -17.47
CA ASP A 283 -18.73 11.38 -16.38
C ASP A 283 -17.24 11.75 -16.42
N LEU A 284 -16.40 10.83 -16.77
CA LEU A 284 -15.02 11.04 -17.14
C LEU A 284 -14.93 12.06 -18.29
N CYS A 285 -15.76 11.93 -19.34
CA CYS A 285 -15.89 12.87 -20.47
C CYS A 285 -16.19 14.28 -20.05
N LYS A 286 -17.11 14.48 -19.13
CA LYS A 286 -17.42 15.83 -18.65
C LYS A 286 -16.20 16.44 -17.97
N ALA A 287 -15.46 15.67 -17.19
CA ALA A 287 -14.28 16.14 -16.51
C ALA A 287 -13.13 16.44 -17.49
N TYR A 288 -12.89 15.59 -18.49
CA TYR A 288 -11.93 15.87 -19.57
C TYR A 288 -12.39 17.07 -20.44
N MET A 289 -13.68 17.22 -20.69
CA MET A 289 -14.19 18.41 -21.38
C MET A 289 -13.95 19.71 -20.59
N VAL A 290 -13.91 19.64 -19.25
CA VAL A 290 -13.52 20.79 -18.42
C VAL A 290 -12.05 21.11 -18.65
N GLU A 291 -11.16 20.12 -18.62
CA GLU A 291 -9.73 20.30 -18.92
C GLU A 291 -9.50 20.80 -20.35
N ALA A 292 -10.21 20.25 -21.34
CA ALA A 292 -10.14 20.73 -22.72
C ALA A 292 -10.59 22.18 -22.85
N ARG A 293 -11.60 22.62 -22.09
CA ARG A 293 -12.02 24.02 -22.07
C ARG A 293 -10.96 24.93 -21.48
N TRP A 294 -10.31 24.51 -20.39
CA TRP A 294 -9.18 25.24 -19.79
C TRP A 294 -8.06 25.40 -20.83
N TYR A 295 -7.68 24.30 -21.47
CA TYR A 295 -6.65 24.31 -22.53
C TYR A 295 -7.00 25.31 -23.67
N HIS A 296 -8.19 25.20 -24.27
CA HIS A 296 -8.59 26.05 -25.40
C HIS A 296 -8.83 27.51 -25.01
N SER A 297 -9.20 27.79 -23.75
CA SER A 297 -9.39 29.16 -23.27
C SER A 297 -8.12 29.81 -22.73
N GLY A 298 -7.04 29.05 -22.54
CA GLY A 298 -5.84 29.50 -21.86
C GLY A 298 -6.06 29.76 -20.35
N HIS A 299 -7.12 29.19 -19.76
CA HIS A 299 -7.44 29.36 -18.36
C HIS A 299 -6.58 28.42 -17.50
N THR A 300 -5.89 28.98 -16.50
CA THR A 300 -5.24 28.19 -15.46
C THR A 300 -6.15 28.15 -14.25
N PRO A 301 -6.69 26.97 -13.87
CA PRO A 301 -7.59 26.86 -12.72
C PRO A 301 -6.84 27.06 -11.40
N THR A 302 -7.57 27.39 -10.33
CA THR A 302 -7.05 27.28 -8.97
C THR A 302 -6.74 25.82 -8.64
N LEU A 303 -5.86 25.59 -7.67
CA LEU A 303 -5.55 24.21 -7.23
C LEU A 303 -6.82 23.44 -6.83
N LYS A 304 -7.76 24.11 -6.16
CA LYS A 304 -9.01 23.49 -5.75
C LYS A 304 -9.88 23.08 -6.96
N GLU A 305 -10.08 23.99 -7.92
CA GLU A 305 -10.86 23.69 -9.15
C GLU A 305 -10.23 22.55 -9.94
N TYR A 306 -8.89 22.56 -10.07
CA TYR A 306 -8.15 21.49 -10.70
C TYR A 306 -8.39 20.15 -10.00
N LEU A 307 -8.17 20.05 -8.68
CA LEU A 307 -8.27 18.80 -7.94
C LEU A 307 -9.71 18.25 -7.87
N ASP A 308 -10.72 19.12 -7.79
CA ASP A 308 -12.14 18.70 -7.82
C ASP A 308 -12.47 18.00 -9.15
N ASN A 309 -11.85 18.39 -10.27
CA ASN A 309 -12.00 17.75 -11.58
C ASN A 309 -11.02 16.56 -11.76
N ALA A 310 -9.75 16.75 -11.42
CA ALA A 310 -8.67 15.82 -11.70
C ALA A 310 -8.76 14.52 -10.90
N CYS A 311 -9.39 14.54 -9.72
CA CYS A 311 -9.73 13.31 -8.97
C CYS A 311 -10.72 12.40 -9.71
N ILE A 312 -11.45 12.93 -10.70
CA ILE A 312 -12.34 12.16 -11.57
C ILE A 312 -11.57 11.67 -12.80
N THR A 313 -10.83 12.58 -13.47
CA THR A 313 -10.09 12.26 -14.70
C THR A 313 -8.98 11.24 -14.52
N ILE A 314 -8.47 11.06 -13.30
CA ILE A 314 -7.48 9.99 -13.00
C ILE A 314 -8.05 8.56 -13.08
N GLY A 315 -9.36 8.38 -13.31
CA GLY A 315 -10.02 7.08 -13.46
C GLY A 315 -10.21 6.27 -12.17
N ALA A 316 -9.62 6.68 -11.05
CA ALA A 316 -9.68 5.97 -9.78
C ALA A 316 -11.11 5.71 -9.27
N PRO A 317 -12.08 6.64 -9.35
CA PRO A 317 -13.45 6.37 -8.93
C PRO A 317 -14.10 5.22 -9.70
N VAL A 318 -13.81 5.07 -10.99
CA VAL A 318 -14.33 3.97 -11.82
C VAL A 318 -13.76 2.63 -11.33
N ILE A 319 -12.45 2.57 -11.13
CA ILE A 319 -11.76 1.37 -10.63
C ILE A 319 -12.31 0.95 -9.26
N LEU A 320 -12.41 1.91 -8.33
CA LEU A 320 -12.86 1.65 -6.96
C LEU A 320 -14.35 1.29 -6.89
N THR A 321 -15.18 1.83 -7.79
CA THR A 321 -16.58 1.40 -7.93
C THR A 321 -16.68 -0.08 -8.32
N HIS A 322 -15.87 -0.54 -9.27
CA HIS A 322 -15.82 -1.95 -9.65
C HIS A 322 -15.27 -2.83 -8.52
N LEU A 323 -14.21 -2.39 -7.84
CA LEU A 323 -13.69 -3.09 -6.67
C LEU A 323 -14.78 -3.24 -5.59
N LYS A 324 -15.55 -2.18 -5.32
CA LYS A 324 -16.67 -2.21 -4.37
C LYS A 324 -17.71 -3.24 -4.74
N ILE A 325 -18.12 -3.30 -6.03
CA ILE A 325 -19.05 -4.31 -6.52
C ILE A 325 -18.49 -5.71 -6.29
N LEU A 326 -17.21 -5.94 -6.62
CA LEU A 326 -16.56 -7.24 -6.51
C LEU A 326 -16.39 -7.72 -5.06
N THR A 327 -16.20 -6.80 -4.11
CA THR A 327 -16.12 -7.13 -2.68
C THR A 327 -17.51 -7.29 -2.04
N SER A 328 -18.55 -6.67 -2.60
CA SER A 328 -19.92 -6.63 -2.04
C SER A 328 -20.85 -7.74 -2.55
N ILE A 329 -20.39 -8.66 -3.41
CA ILE A 329 -21.23 -9.69 -4.05
C ILE A 329 -21.97 -10.59 -3.05
N SER A 330 -21.54 -10.62 -1.78
CA SER A 330 -22.10 -11.50 -0.76
C SER A 330 -23.37 -10.99 -0.08
N SER A 331 -23.71 -9.68 -0.14
CA SER A 331 -24.91 -9.13 0.58
C SER A 331 -25.40 -7.81 -0.03
N LYS A 332 -26.67 -7.82 -0.52
CA LYS A 332 -27.32 -6.63 -1.10
C LYS A 332 -27.64 -5.52 -0.07
N GLU A 333 -27.91 -5.87 1.17
CA GLU A 333 -28.30 -4.93 2.23
C GLU A 333 -27.11 -4.16 2.78
N GLU A 334 -25.98 -4.83 2.96
CA GLU A 334 -24.71 -4.18 3.37
C GLU A 334 -24.16 -3.27 2.27
N MET A 335 -24.43 -3.57 0.99
CA MET A 335 -24.05 -2.76 -0.16
C MET A 335 -24.64 -1.35 -0.09
N LEU A 336 -25.89 -1.19 0.33
CA LEU A 336 -26.59 0.10 0.42
C LEU A 336 -26.11 0.95 1.61
N GLN A 337 -25.85 0.35 2.76
CA GLN A 337 -25.38 1.06 3.96
C GLN A 337 -23.90 1.49 3.87
N GLY A 338 -23.09 0.74 3.13
CA GLY A 338 -21.68 1.06 2.91
C GLY A 338 -21.41 2.16 1.86
N ILE A 339 -22.45 2.63 1.12
CA ILE A 339 -22.23 3.54 -0.02
C ILE A 339 -21.75 4.91 0.44
N GLU A 340 -22.38 5.52 1.43
CA GLU A 340 -22.00 6.86 1.91
C GLU A 340 -20.64 6.89 2.62
N SER A 341 -20.34 5.85 3.44
CA SER A 341 -19.07 5.78 4.16
C SER A 341 -17.85 5.50 3.25
N ALA A 342 -18.06 4.96 2.04
CA ALA A 342 -16.99 4.67 1.10
C ALA A 342 -16.57 5.86 0.22
N GLU A 343 -17.37 6.92 0.11
CA GLU A 343 -17.08 8.06 -0.75
C GLU A 343 -15.80 8.81 -0.36
N ASN A 344 -15.58 8.97 0.95
CA ASN A 344 -14.41 9.67 1.45
C ASN A 344 -13.10 8.94 1.09
N ILE A 345 -13.03 7.63 1.32
CA ILE A 345 -11.81 6.87 1.02
C ILE A 345 -11.56 6.79 -0.49
N VAL A 346 -12.61 6.71 -1.31
CA VAL A 346 -12.50 6.81 -2.78
C VAL A 346 -11.87 8.13 -3.16
N ARG A 347 -12.40 9.25 -2.65
CA ARG A 347 -11.85 10.59 -2.92
C ARG A 347 -10.40 10.73 -2.46
N HIS A 348 -10.07 10.27 -1.25
CA HIS A 348 -8.72 10.38 -0.70
C HIS A 348 -7.71 9.54 -1.48
N SER A 349 -8.08 8.32 -1.87
CA SER A 349 -7.20 7.45 -2.68
C SER A 349 -7.02 8.00 -4.10
N SER A 350 -8.08 8.54 -4.71
CA SER A 350 -8.02 9.23 -6.01
C SER A 350 -7.11 10.46 -5.95
N LEU A 351 -7.20 11.22 -4.85
CA LEU A 351 -6.36 12.40 -4.64
C LEU A 351 -4.87 12.02 -4.52
N ILE A 352 -4.53 10.98 -3.77
CA ILE A 352 -3.13 10.52 -3.68
C ILE A 352 -2.65 10.04 -5.05
N LEU A 353 -3.48 9.30 -5.81
CA LEU A 353 -3.12 8.85 -7.15
C LEU A 353 -2.85 10.05 -8.07
N ARG A 354 -3.76 11.03 -8.10
CA ARG A 354 -3.60 12.23 -8.92
C ARG A 354 -2.35 13.03 -8.55
N LEU A 355 -2.13 13.27 -7.27
CA LEU A 355 -1.00 14.07 -6.80
C LEU A 355 0.35 13.36 -7.00
N ALA A 356 0.40 12.03 -6.85
CA ALA A 356 1.62 11.27 -7.12
C ALA A 356 1.98 11.28 -8.61
N ASP A 357 0.98 11.13 -9.48
CA ASP A 357 1.12 11.23 -10.93
C ASP A 357 1.60 12.64 -11.34
N ASP A 358 0.93 13.70 -10.86
CA ASP A 358 1.29 15.09 -11.16
C ASP A 358 2.71 15.48 -10.71
N LEU A 359 3.16 14.99 -9.55
CA LEU A 359 4.52 15.26 -9.08
C LEU A 359 5.57 14.71 -10.03
N GLU A 360 5.30 13.59 -10.69
CA GLU A 360 6.27 12.93 -11.56
C GLU A 360 6.14 13.39 -13.01
N THR A 361 4.91 13.54 -13.53
CA THR A 361 4.68 13.80 -14.96
C THR A 361 4.60 15.28 -15.32
N SER A 362 4.32 16.18 -14.36
CA SER A 362 3.99 17.59 -14.62
C SER A 362 5.04 18.38 -15.40
N SER A 363 6.33 18.08 -15.23
CA SER A 363 7.42 18.77 -15.94
C SER A 363 7.42 18.41 -17.43
N ASP A 364 7.25 17.11 -17.76
CA ASP A 364 7.23 16.61 -19.14
C ASP A 364 5.94 17.03 -19.84
N GLU A 365 4.80 16.99 -19.16
CA GLU A 365 3.51 17.43 -19.66
C GLU A 365 3.50 18.94 -19.94
N SER A 366 4.06 19.75 -19.06
CA SER A 366 4.23 21.18 -19.26
C SER A 366 5.13 21.48 -20.48
N ALA A 367 6.19 20.71 -20.69
CA ALA A 367 7.06 20.84 -21.86
C ALA A 367 6.35 20.49 -23.17
N ARG A 368 5.34 19.61 -23.13
CA ARG A 368 4.47 19.29 -24.29
C ARG A 368 3.36 20.32 -24.51
N GLY A 369 3.14 21.23 -23.57
CA GLY A 369 2.08 22.24 -23.63
C GLY A 369 0.70 21.73 -23.18
N ASP A 370 0.69 20.69 -22.32
CA ASP A 370 -0.55 20.14 -21.75
C ASP A 370 -1.20 21.13 -20.74
N THR A 371 -2.44 20.83 -20.33
CA THR A 371 -3.16 21.61 -19.31
C THR A 371 -2.37 21.64 -17.99
N PRO A 372 -2.29 22.81 -17.31
CA PRO A 372 -1.61 22.93 -16.01
C PRO A 372 -2.10 21.90 -15.00
N LYS A 373 -1.17 21.22 -14.34
CA LYS A 373 -1.42 20.22 -13.29
C LYS A 373 -1.32 20.84 -11.89
N SER A 374 -1.44 20.04 -10.84
CA SER A 374 -1.50 20.55 -9.46
C SER A 374 -0.32 21.46 -9.09
N VAL A 375 0.90 21.14 -9.52
CA VAL A 375 2.10 21.95 -9.25
C VAL A 375 1.96 23.33 -9.91
N GLN A 376 1.63 23.38 -11.20
CA GLN A 376 1.49 24.63 -11.95
C GLN A 376 0.29 25.46 -11.45
N CYS A 377 -0.84 24.82 -11.11
CA CYS A 377 -2.01 25.50 -10.53
C CYS A 377 -1.67 26.17 -9.22
N TYR A 378 -0.95 25.50 -8.33
CA TYR A 378 -0.50 26.06 -7.06
C TYR A 378 0.48 27.23 -7.25
N MET A 379 1.46 27.07 -8.16
CA MET A 379 2.39 28.16 -8.52
C MET A 379 1.65 29.38 -9.05
N HIS A 380 0.68 29.20 -9.92
CA HIS A 380 -0.13 30.29 -10.51
C HIS A 380 -0.96 31.01 -9.44
N GLU A 381 -1.61 30.26 -8.53
CA GLU A 381 -2.48 30.82 -7.49
C GLU A 381 -1.71 31.57 -6.42
N THR A 382 -0.50 31.11 -6.05
CA THR A 382 0.24 31.60 -4.88
C THR A 382 1.48 32.43 -5.23
N GLY A 383 1.98 32.33 -6.45
CA GLY A 383 3.29 32.89 -6.84
C GLY A 383 4.49 32.10 -6.28
N ALA A 384 4.28 30.89 -5.75
CA ALA A 384 5.32 30.04 -5.22
C ALA A 384 6.28 29.53 -6.29
N THR A 385 7.51 29.23 -5.89
CA THR A 385 8.46 28.52 -6.75
C THR A 385 8.05 27.06 -6.95
N GLU A 386 8.55 26.41 -7.99
CA GLU A 386 8.26 24.99 -8.23
C GLU A 386 8.63 24.11 -7.03
N ASN A 387 9.78 24.34 -6.41
CA ASN A 387 10.21 23.59 -5.23
C ASN A 387 9.27 23.76 -4.03
N GLU A 388 8.73 24.95 -3.82
CA GLU A 388 7.73 25.22 -2.78
C GLU A 388 6.41 24.55 -3.10
N ALA A 389 5.98 24.59 -4.36
CA ALA A 389 4.77 23.94 -4.82
C ALA A 389 4.86 22.42 -4.65
N ARG A 390 5.96 21.79 -5.07
CA ARG A 390 6.19 20.33 -4.89
C ARG A 390 6.13 19.92 -3.42
N ARG A 391 6.81 20.65 -2.52
CA ARG A 391 6.74 20.40 -1.06
C ARG A 391 5.33 20.57 -0.51
N PHE A 392 4.56 21.52 -1.03
CA PHE A 392 3.17 21.68 -0.63
C PHE A 392 2.32 20.46 -1.07
N ILE A 393 2.50 19.98 -2.31
CA ILE A 393 1.79 18.81 -2.82
C ILE A 393 2.19 17.55 -2.03
N GLU A 394 3.47 17.35 -1.71
CA GLU A 394 3.94 16.25 -0.85
C GLU A 394 3.27 16.29 0.54
N LYS A 395 3.17 17.48 1.14
CA LYS A 395 2.46 17.67 2.41
C LYS A 395 0.96 17.41 2.30
N LEU A 396 0.37 17.71 1.16
CA LEU A 396 -1.04 17.39 0.89
C LEU A 396 -1.27 15.88 0.79
N ILE A 397 -0.34 15.14 0.17
CA ILE A 397 -0.34 13.68 0.18
C ILE A 397 -0.26 13.14 1.62
N ASP A 398 0.66 13.67 2.45
CA ASP A 398 0.80 13.26 3.86
C ASP A 398 -0.49 13.48 4.66
N ASN A 399 -1.11 14.65 4.50
CA ASN A 399 -2.37 14.96 5.16
C ASN A 399 -3.51 14.06 4.66
N THR A 400 -3.49 13.68 3.39
CA THR A 400 -4.50 12.78 2.81
C THR A 400 -4.34 11.36 3.35
N TRP A 401 -3.11 10.90 3.59
CA TRP A 401 -2.84 9.64 4.27
C TRP A 401 -3.43 9.59 5.69
N LYS A 402 -3.36 10.69 6.45
CA LYS A 402 -4.00 10.77 7.78
C LYS A 402 -5.52 10.57 7.72
N LYS A 403 -6.16 11.09 6.66
CA LYS A 403 -7.59 10.88 6.41
C LYS A 403 -7.89 9.43 6.06
N ILE A 404 -7.10 8.80 5.17
CA ILE A 404 -7.23 7.36 4.87
C ILE A 404 -7.09 6.51 6.14
N ASN A 405 -6.12 6.82 7.01
CA ASN A 405 -5.95 6.12 8.27
C ASN A 405 -7.21 6.19 9.14
N LYS A 406 -7.84 7.36 9.21
CA LYS A 406 -9.09 7.57 9.97
C LYS A 406 -10.26 6.77 9.38
N GLU A 407 -10.44 6.80 8.05
CA GLU A 407 -11.49 6.02 7.37
C GLU A 407 -11.30 4.51 7.60
N ARG A 408 -10.07 4.00 7.55
CA ARG A 408 -9.76 2.59 7.84
C ARG A 408 -10.10 2.22 9.28
N ALA A 409 -9.74 3.06 10.24
CA ALA A 409 -10.04 2.83 11.65
C ALA A 409 -11.54 2.87 11.96
N GLY A 410 -12.33 3.60 11.16
CA GLY A 410 -13.78 3.70 11.28
C GLY A 410 -14.56 2.54 10.64
N ALA A 411 -13.91 1.61 9.94
CA ALA A 411 -14.59 0.52 9.24
C ALA A 411 -15.21 -0.49 10.23
N ASN A 412 -16.53 -0.59 10.22
CA ASN A 412 -17.32 -1.36 11.19
C ASN A 412 -17.82 -2.73 10.66
N SER A 413 -17.59 -3.04 9.39
CA SER A 413 -17.93 -4.33 8.79
C SER A 413 -16.74 -4.94 8.04
N GLN A 414 -16.74 -6.26 7.85
CA GLN A 414 -15.68 -6.96 7.11
C GLN A 414 -15.61 -6.50 5.66
N ILE A 415 -16.75 -6.31 5.00
CA ILE A 415 -16.84 -5.84 3.61
C ILE A 415 -16.24 -4.43 3.48
N LEU A 416 -16.54 -3.53 4.43
CA LEU A 416 -15.97 -2.19 4.42
C LEU A 416 -14.46 -2.21 4.67
N LYS A 417 -13.96 -3.10 5.54
CA LYS A 417 -12.52 -3.29 5.76
C LYS A 417 -11.81 -3.75 4.49
N GLU A 418 -12.34 -4.76 3.80
CA GLU A 418 -11.78 -5.28 2.55
C GLU A 418 -11.78 -4.22 1.44
N PHE A 419 -12.86 -3.46 1.31
CA PHE A 419 -12.93 -2.34 0.38
C PHE A 419 -11.92 -1.24 0.73
N ASN A 420 -11.85 -0.83 2.00
CA ASN A 420 -10.92 0.19 2.46
C ASN A 420 -9.45 -0.24 2.29
N ASP A 421 -9.15 -1.53 2.45
CA ASP A 421 -7.82 -2.08 2.18
C ASP A 421 -7.47 -1.98 0.69
N GLY A 422 -8.40 -2.34 -0.20
CA GLY A 422 -8.21 -2.20 -1.64
C GLY A 422 -8.03 -0.74 -2.07
N ALA A 423 -8.85 0.19 -1.55
CA ALA A 423 -8.74 1.62 -1.82
C ALA A 423 -7.40 2.19 -1.28
N THR A 424 -6.97 1.75 -0.10
CA THR A 424 -5.64 2.11 0.45
C THR A 424 -4.51 1.56 -0.41
N ASN A 425 -4.67 0.35 -0.95
CA ASN A 425 -3.69 -0.26 -1.85
C ASN A 425 -3.60 0.49 -3.19
N LEU A 426 -4.67 1.14 -3.66
CA LEU A 426 -4.59 2.05 -4.80
C LEU A 426 -3.63 3.22 -4.51
N ALA A 427 -3.74 3.85 -3.35
CA ALA A 427 -2.83 4.93 -2.94
C ALA A 427 -1.36 4.45 -2.79
N ARG A 428 -1.16 3.22 -2.28
CA ARG A 428 0.17 2.57 -2.24
C ARG A 428 0.73 2.33 -3.63
N MET A 429 -0.10 1.79 -4.53
CA MET A 429 0.29 1.57 -5.93
C MET A 429 0.64 2.87 -6.64
N ALA A 430 -0.08 3.96 -6.37
CA ALA A 430 0.25 5.27 -6.91
C ALA A 430 1.66 5.71 -6.53
N GLN A 431 2.01 5.68 -5.25
CA GLN A 431 3.35 6.05 -4.79
C GLN A 431 4.43 5.07 -5.27
N PHE A 432 4.08 3.81 -5.49
CA PHE A 432 5.00 2.83 -6.07
C PHE A 432 5.24 3.05 -7.57
N MET A 433 4.19 3.33 -8.34
CA MET A 433 4.27 3.50 -9.80
C MET A 433 4.90 4.82 -10.20
N TYR A 434 4.69 5.87 -9.42
CA TYR A 434 5.17 7.23 -9.68
C TYR A 434 6.32 7.67 -8.75
N GLY A 435 6.89 6.77 -7.95
CA GLY A 435 7.97 7.11 -7.00
C GLY A 435 9.36 7.28 -7.62
N VAL A 436 9.57 6.78 -8.83
CA VAL A 436 10.86 6.82 -9.56
C VAL A 436 10.68 7.11 -11.05
N GLY A 437 9.63 7.82 -11.42
CA GLY A 437 9.27 8.12 -12.79
C GLY A 437 7.86 7.67 -13.16
N ASP A 438 7.38 8.01 -14.35
CA ASP A 438 6.10 7.56 -14.87
C ASP A 438 6.11 6.05 -15.16
N GLY A 439 5.90 5.24 -14.14
CA GLY A 439 5.89 3.79 -14.25
C GLY A 439 4.70 3.22 -15.04
N HIS A 440 3.65 3.99 -15.27
CA HIS A 440 2.53 3.59 -16.12
C HIS A 440 2.79 3.89 -17.60
N GLY A 441 3.29 5.08 -17.90
CA GLY A 441 3.62 5.51 -19.25
C GLY A 441 4.93 4.92 -19.79
N CYS A 442 5.88 4.58 -18.90
CA CYS A 442 7.19 4.06 -19.24
C CYS A 442 7.38 2.60 -18.79
N PRO A 443 7.01 1.58 -19.59
CA PRO A 443 7.09 0.16 -19.21
C PRO A 443 8.46 -0.32 -18.75
N GLU A 444 9.52 0.33 -19.18
CA GLU A 444 10.90 -0.01 -18.79
C GLU A 444 11.14 0.16 -17.28
N LEU A 445 10.46 1.11 -16.64
CA LEU A 445 10.54 1.36 -15.19
C LEU A 445 9.83 0.26 -14.39
N THR A 446 8.71 -0.24 -14.88
CA THR A 446 7.91 -1.28 -14.20
C THR A 446 8.35 -2.70 -14.55
N ARG A 447 9.04 -2.91 -15.66
CA ARG A 447 9.47 -4.24 -16.14
C ARG A 447 10.23 -5.07 -15.10
N PRO A 448 11.20 -4.54 -14.34
CA PRO A 448 11.89 -5.31 -13.29
C PRO A 448 10.93 -5.81 -12.21
N HIS A 449 9.97 -4.99 -11.82
CA HIS A 449 8.95 -5.34 -10.83
C HIS A 449 7.99 -6.39 -11.36
N VAL A 450 7.53 -6.25 -12.61
CA VAL A 450 6.70 -7.24 -13.30
C VAL A 450 7.42 -8.60 -13.36
N LEU A 451 8.69 -8.60 -13.77
CA LEU A 451 9.49 -9.83 -13.80
C LEU A 451 9.64 -10.45 -12.41
N SER A 452 9.95 -9.64 -11.41
CA SER A 452 10.11 -10.09 -10.03
C SER A 452 8.83 -10.68 -9.44
N LEU A 453 7.70 -10.01 -9.62
CA LEU A 453 6.44 -10.42 -9.00
C LEU A 453 5.72 -11.55 -9.74
N LEU A 454 5.84 -11.62 -11.07
CA LEU A 454 5.04 -12.52 -11.90
C LEU A 454 5.84 -13.67 -12.52
N PHE A 455 7.12 -13.47 -12.82
CA PHE A 455 7.86 -14.43 -13.64
C PHE A 455 9.06 -15.07 -12.94
N ASN A 456 9.65 -14.42 -11.95
CA ASN A 456 10.81 -14.92 -11.24
C ASN A 456 10.40 -15.50 -9.89
N PRO A 457 10.24 -16.83 -9.76
CA PRO A 457 9.95 -17.46 -8.47
C PRO A 457 11.09 -17.24 -7.49
N ILE A 458 10.79 -17.38 -6.20
CA ILE A 458 11.82 -17.40 -5.16
C ILE A 458 12.48 -18.78 -5.19
N GLU A 459 13.79 -18.81 -5.40
CA GLU A 459 14.56 -20.05 -5.48
C GLU A 459 14.63 -20.78 -4.13
N GLU A 460 14.79 -22.13 -4.16
CA GLU A 460 15.14 -23.03 -3.03
C GLU A 460 14.05 -23.56 -2.10
N VAL A 461 12.81 -23.72 -2.54
CA VAL A 461 11.88 -24.58 -1.77
C VAL A 461 11.95 -26.07 -2.20
N LEU A 462 12.68 -26.41 -3.29
CA LEU A 462 12.56 -27.69 -3.98
C LEU A 462 13.78 -28.62 -3.95
N GLN A 463 14.81 -28.33 -3.18
CA GLN A 463 15.99 -29.20 -3.08
C GLN A 463 16.14 -29.83 -1.69
N LYS A 464 15.12 -30.56 -1.21
CA LYS A 464 15.38 -31.65 -0.23
C LYS A 464 14.28 -32.71 -0.24
#